data_a8ff66e464a1e9756e7cff5260ebe84b
#
_entry.id   a8ff66e464a1e9756e7cff5260ebe84b
#
_cell.length_a   1.000
_cell.length_b   1.000
_cell.length_c   1.000
_cell.angle_alpha   90.00
_cell.angle_beta   90.00
_cell.angle_gamma   90.00
#
_symmetry.space_group_name_H-M   'P 1'
#
loop_
_entity.id
_entity.type
_entity.pdbx_description
1 polymer ?
#
loop_
_entity_poly.entity_id
_entity_poly.type
_entity_poly.pdbx_seq_one_letter_code
_entity_poly.pdbx_strand_id
1 'polypeptide(L)'
;MSNANILLGVNIDHFATLRQARYRDTGRLKGQMVEPDPMVLSLLSEKAGADGITVHPREDQRHIQRGDVLRIRENIQTRLNMEMAATDDMLAFALEVKPDSICIVPENREEVTTEGGLDVVGNFERIAAIVQAAADAGIETSLFIDPDSDQIAASAKAKASHIELHTGAYANAYYESGRSEEFARLVEGSERAHAAGLIVNAGHGINYVNIKEVRTLPHLNE
;
A
#
# COMPACT_ATOMS: atom_id res chain seq x y z
N MET A 1 12.73 -26.00 -1.03
CA MET A 1 11.94 -24.77 -1.11
C MET A 1 12.76 -23.71 -0.41
N SER A 2 13.31 -22.73 -1.14
CA SER A 2 14.09 -21.66 -0.53
C SER A 2 13.14 -20.82 0.35
N ASN A 3 13.44 -20.71 1.66
CA ASN A 3 12.88 -19.64 2.47
C ASN A 3 13.41 -18.31 1.91
N ALA A 4 12.80 -17.80 0.84
CA ALA A 4 12.95 -16.39 0.53
C ALA A 4 12.46 -15.63 1.76
N ASN A 5 13.26 -14.72 2.29
CA ASN A 5 12.80 -13.84 3.37
C ASN A 5 11.66 -13.00 2.80
N ILE A 6 10.48 -13.15 3.39
CA ILE A 6 9.36 -12.24 3.10
C ILE A 6 9.71 -10.90 3.73
N LEU A 7 9.57 -9.82 2.96
CA LEU A 7 9.81 -8.46 3.42
C LEU A 7 8.65 -7.98 4.30
N LEU A 8 8.94 -7.03 5.17
CA LEU A 8 7.94 -6.40 6.04
C LEU A 8 7.83 -4.91 5.73
N GLY A 9 6.75 -4.53 5.06
CA GLY A 9 6.30 -3.14 4.95
C GLY A 9 5.45 -2.74 6.16
N VAL A 10 5.72 -1.58 6.74
CA VAL A 10 4.96 -1.07 7.90
C VAL A 10 4.21 0.19 7.50
N ASN A 11 2.87 0.10 7.42
CA ASN A 11 2.01 1.26 7.24
C ASN A 11 1.90 2.03 8.57
N ILE A 12 2.15 3.35 8.52
CA ILE A 12 2.18 4.23 9.70
C ILE A 12 1.04 5.26 9.73
N ASP A 13 0.07 5.17 8.85
CA ASP A 13 -0.99 6.18 8.68
C ASP A 13 -1.79 6.44 9.94
N HIS A 14 -2.13 5.38 10.69
CA HIS A 14 -2.95 5.53 11.89
C HIS A 14 -2.24 6.25 13.03
N PHE A 15 -0.92 6.33 12.99
CA PHE A 15 -0.16 7.18 13.91
C PHE A 15 -0.44 8.67 13.61
N ALA A 16 -0.50 9.02 12.34
CA ALA A 16 -0.93 10.34 11.91
C ALA A 16 -2.42 10.59 12.20
N THR A 17 -3.27 9.56 12.13
CA THR A 17 -4.69 9.66 12.53
C THR A 17 -4.82 10.12 13.99
N LEU A 18 -4.02 9.58 14.90
CA LEU A 18 -4.00 10.02 16.31
C LEU A 18 -3.60 11.49 16.44
N ARG A 19 -2.58 11.93 15.69
CA ARG A 19 -2.19 13.35 15.62
C ARG A 19 -3.34 14.22 15.14
N GLN A 20 -3.96 13.85 14.03
CA GLN A 20 -5.05 14.62 13.42
C GLN A 20 -6.32 14.63 14.28
N ALA A 21 -6.56 13.65 15.12
CA ALA A 21 -7.65 13.66 16.09
C ALA A 21 -7.56 14.88 17.04
N ARG A 22 -6.35 15.36 17.31
CA ARG A 22 -6.11 16.52 18.18
C ARG A 22 -5.90 17.83 17.43
N TYR A 23 -5.28 17.79 16.23
CA TYR A 23 -4.70 18.97 15.59
C TYR A 23 -5.29 19.29 14.21
N ARG A 24 -6.33 18.62 13.76
CA ARG A 24 -6.90 18.69 12.40
C ARG A 24 -7.08 20.11 11.86
N ASP A 25 -7.62 21.02 12.67
CA ASP A 25 -8.03 22.36 12.24
C ASP A 25 -7.13 23.48 12.79
N THR A 26 -5.99 23.16 13.37
CA THR A 26 -5.24 24.14 14.13
C THR A 26 -4.26 24.97 13.31
N GLY A 27 -4.05 24.70 12.04
CA GLY A 27 -3.01 25.37 11.24
C GLY A 27 -1.59 25.24 11.81
N ARG A 28 -1.46 24.64 13.00
CA ARG A 28 -0.20 24.46 13.73
C ARG A 28 0.72 23.42 13.12
N LEU A 29 0.19 22.62 12.16
CA LEU A 29 0.95 21.57 11.49
C LEU A 29 1.87 22.12 10.38
N LYS A 30 1.74 23.39 10.02
CA LYS A 30 2.61 24.02 9.03
C LYS A 30 4.00 24.28 9.64
N GLY A 31 4.88 23.28 9.50
CA GLY A 31 6.28 23.39 9.89
C GLY A 31 6.57 23.27 11.40
N GLN A 32 5.60 22.83 12.20
CA GLN A 32 5.82 22.55 13.62
C GLN A 32 5.77 21.04 13.90
N MET A 33 6.69 20.57 14.71
CA MET A 33 6.62 19.21 15.24
C MET A 33 5.50 19.13 16.26
N VAL A 34 4.54 18.25 15.99
CA VAL A 34 3.42 17.92 16.88
C VAL A 34 3.33 16.42 17.06
N GLU A 35 3.11 16.02 18.30
CA GLU A 35 3.00 14.61 18.67
C GLU A 35 1.57 14.06 18.46
N PRO A 36 1.46 12.79 18.07
CA PRO A 36 2.53 11.89 17.67
C PRO A 36 3.08 12.23 16.27
N ASP A 37 4.40 12.17 16.11
CA ASP A 37 5.07 12.48 14.82
C ASP A 37 5.28 11.20 13.98
N PRO A 38 4.66 11.08 12.79
CA PRO A 38 4.81 9.90 11.92
C PRO A 38 6.26 9.59 11.54
N MET A 39 7.11 10.62 11.39
CA MET A 39 8.52 10.41 11.08
C MET A 39 9.23 9.63 12.21
N VAL A 40 8.92 9.93 13.47
CA VAL A 40 9.52 9.21 14.60
C VAL A 40 9.13 7.73 14.56
N LEU A 41 7.86 7.42 14.23
CA LEU A 41 7.44 6.03 14.11
C LEU A 41 8.13 5.33 12.93
N SER A 42 8.34 6.03 11.80
CA SER A 42 9.09 5.48 10.66
C SER A 42 10.48 5.01 11.09
N LEU A 43 11.24 5.87 11.75
CA LEU A 43 12.59 5.54 12.24
C LEU A 43 12.59 4.43 13.29
N LEU A 44 11.57 4.36 14.15
CA LEU A 44 11.41 3.28 15.11
C LEU A 44 11.11 1.95 14.43
N SER A 45 10.27 1.98 13.38
CA SER A 45 9.95 0.79 12.58
C SER A 45 11.17 0.25 11.85
N GLU A 46 11.97 1.12 11.21
CA GLU A 46 13.25 0.73 10.61
C GLU A 46 14.18 0.08 11.65
N LYS A 47 14.36 0.74 12.78
CA LYS A 47 15.21 0.23 13.85
C LYS A 47 14.72 -1.10 14.41
N ALA A 48 13.42 -1.36 14.34
CA ALA A 48 12.81 -2.63 14.75
C ALA A 48 12.92 -3.74 13.68
N GLY A 49 13.37 -3.40 12.45
CA GLY A 49 13.63 -4.35 11.38
C GLY A 49 12.60 -4.32 10.25
N ALA A 50 11.84 -3.25 10.08
CA ALA A 50 11.00 -3.06 8.88
C ALA A 50 11.89 -2.94 7.64
N ASP A 51 11.50 -3.58 6.54
CA ASP A 51 12.17 -3.52 5.23
C ASP A 51 11.67 -2.33 4.40
N GLY A 52 10.47 -1.83 4.71
CA GLY A 52 9.86 -0.66 4.07
C GLY A 52 8.89 0.07 4.98
N ILE A 53 8.67 1.35 4.68
CA ILE A 53 7.67 2.20 5.32
C ILE A 53 6.60 2.52 4.27
N THR A 54 5.34 2.30 4.63
CA THR A 54 4.19 2.64 3.80
C THR A 54 3.45 3.82 4.38
N VAL A 55 3.11 4.80 3.52
CA VAL A 55 2.34 5.99 3.84
C VAL A 55 1.28 6.26 2.78
N HIS A 56 0.11 6.70 3.20
CA HIS A 56 -0.98 7.07 2.30
C HIS A 56 -1.37 8.55 2.48
N PRO A 57 -0.73 9.48 1.79
CA PRO A 57 -1.12 10.89 1.78
C PRO A 57 -2.38 11.07 0.92
N ARG A 58 -3.53 10.61 1.41
CA ARG A 58 -4.81 10.70 0.69
C ARG A 58 -5.04 12.11 0.13
N GLU A 59 -5.82 12.23 -0.94
CA GLU A 59 -6.13 13.55 -1.55
C GLU A 59 -6.71 14.54 -0.54
N ASP A 60 -7.51 14.07 0.42
CA ASP A 60 -8.09 14.90 1.47
C ASP A 60 -7.17 15.12 2.69
N GLN A 61 -5.99 14.50 2.71
CA GLN A 61 -4.96 14.62 3.75
C GLN A 61 -5.51 14.47 5.18
N ARG A 62 -6.47 13.54 5.37
CA ARG A 62 -7.13 13.32 6.67
C ARG A 62 -6.20 12.83 7.79
N HIS A 63 -5.05 12.28 7.43
CA HIS A 63 -4.02 11.80 8.37
C HIS A 63 -2.60 12.18 7.93
N ILE A 64 -1.92 11.41 7.09
CA ILE A 64 -0.61 11.76 6.55
C ILE A 64 -0.73 13.04 5.71
N GLN A 65 0.16 13.99 5.97
CA GLN A 65 0.28 15.23 5.22
C GLN A 65 1.42 15.13 4.22
N ARG A 66 1.37 15.88 3.11
CA ARG A 66 2.48 15.93 2.14
C ARG A 66 3.83 16.25 2.78
N GLY A 67 3.83 17.16 3.75
CA GLY A 67 5.03 17.49 4.51
C GLY A 67 5.59 16.34 5.35
N ASP A 68 4.74 15.41 5.82
CA ASP A 68 5.20 14.21 6.49
C ASP A 68 5.95 13.29 5.52
N VAL A 69 5.39 13.09 4.32
CA VAL A 69 5.99 12.22 3.29
C VAL A 69 7.38 12.71 2.89
N LEU A 70 7.53 14.03 2.65
CA LEU A 70 8.83 14.64 2.32
C LEU A 70 9.84 14.43 3.44
N ARG A 71 9.45 14.68 4.69
CA ARG A 71 10.33 14.48 5.86
C ARG A 71 10.70 12.99 6.04
N ILE A 72 9.76 12.08 5.84
CA ILE A 72 10.01 10.64 5.92
C ILE A 72 11.00 10.24 4.84
N ARG A 73 10.78 10.65 3.58
CA ARG A 73 11.69 10.36 2.46
C ARG A 73 13.12 10.82 2.72
N GLU A 74 13.30 11.98 3.32
CA GLU A 74 14.63 12.55 3.62
C GLU A 74 15.38 11.81 4.74
N ASN A 75 14.67 11.10 5.62
CA ASN A 75 15.25 10.59 6.87
C ASN A 75 15.30 9.07 6.97
N ILE A 76 14.44 8.31 6.28
CA ILE A 76 14.50 6.84 6.31
C ILE A 76 15.61 6.30 5.41
N GLN A 77 16.09 5.12 5.75
CA GLN A 77 17.11 4.38 4.97
C GLN A 77 16.52 3.16 4.25
N THR A 78 15.34 2.71 4.69
CA THR A 78 14.58 1.64 4.07
C THR A 78 13.75 2.16 2.88
N ARG A 79 13.03 1.28 2.22
CA ARG A 79 12.14 1.64 1.11
C ARG A 79 10.97 2.49 1.59
N LEU A 80 10.60 3.50 0.79
CA LEU A 80 9.36 4.23 0.93
C LEU A 80 8.36 3.74 -0.11
N ASN A 81 7.25 3.18 0.35
CA ASN A 81 6.07 2.90 -0.46
C ASN A 81 5.01 3.99 -0.22
N MET A 82 4.58 4.67 -1.28
CA MET A 82 3.56 5.71 -1.20
C MET A 82 2.26 5.23 -1.83
N GLU A 83 1.25 4.97 -1.00
CA GLU A 83 -0.11 4.70 -1.49
C GLU A 83 -0.73 5.99 -2.03
N MET A 84 -1.47 5.89 -3.13
CA MET A 84 -2.06 7.06 -3.77
C MET A 84 -3.28 6.73 -4.63
N ALA A 85 -4.19 7.70 -4.76
CA ALA A 85 -5.24 7.65 -5.77
C ALA A 85 -4.66 7.80 -7.19
N ALA A 86 -5.35 7.25 -8.19
CA ALA A 86 -4.99 7.37 -9.60
C ALA A 86 -5.33 8.76 -10.16
N THR A 87 -4.77 9.85 -9.60
CA THR A 87 -5.02 11.24 -10.04
C THR A 87 -3.75 11.94 -10.50
N ASP A 88 -3.89 12.99 -11.32
CA ASP A 88 -2.75 13.75 -11.84
C ASP A 88 -2.00 14.49 -10.72
N ASP A 89 -2.73 14.98 -9.72
CA ASP A 89 -2.15 15.68 -8.58
C ASP A 89 -1.30 14.73 -7.71
N MET A 90 -1.77 13.51 -7.49
CA MET A 90 -1.02 12.51 -6.74
C MET A 90 0.17 11.96 -7.54
N LEU A 91 0.04 11.80 -8.84
CA LEU A 91 1.18 11.44 -9.71
C LEU A 91 2.25 12.53 -9.67
N ALA A 92 1.86 13.81 -9.81
CA ALA A 92 2.81 14.93 -9.73
C ALA A 92 3.55 14.95 -8.38
N PHE A 93 2.83 14.68 -7.29
CA PHE A 93 3.44 14.57 -5.97
C PHE A 93 4.38 13.36 -5.84
N ALA A 94 4.02 12.20 -6.38
CA ALA A 94 4.91 11.04 -6.41
C ALA A 94 6.21 11.32 -7.17
N LEU A 95 6.13 12.04 -8.31
CA LEU A 95 7.28 12.43 -9.11
C LEU A 95 8.19 13.47 -8.39
N GLU A 96 7.61 14.28 -7.49
CA GLU A 96 8.36 15.18 -6.61
C GLU A 96 9.09 14.42 -5.50
N VAL A 97 8.36 13.55 -4.76
CA VAL A 97 8.88 12.75 -3.63
C VAL A 97 9.91 11.72 -4.07
N LYS A 98 9.70 11.11 -5.24
CA LYS A 98 10.48 9.98 -5.75
C LYS A 98 10.59 8.86 -4.71
N PRO A 99 9.47 8.27 -4.29
CA PRO A 99 9.49 7.09 -3.45
C PRO A 99 10.11 5.91 -4.20
N ASP A 100 10.47 4.85 -3.50
CA ASP A 100 10.98 3.64 -4.14
C ASP A 100 9.86 2.91 -4.90
N SER A 101 8.64 2.98 -4.35
CA SER A 101 7.44 2.46 -5.01
C SER A 101 6.21 3.32 -4.74
N ILE A 102 5.26 3.25 -5.66
CA ILE A 102 3.89 3.71 -5.42
C ILE A 102 2.96 2.50 -5.42
N CYS A 103 1.93 2.55 -4.57
CA CYS A 103 0.81 1.62 -4.62
C CYS A 103 -0.46 2.38 -5.00
N ILE A 104 -1.06 2.06 -6.15
CA ILE A 104 -2.30 2.72 -6.59
C ILE A 104 -3.46 2.02 -5.91
N VAL A 105 -4.23 2.79 -5.12
CA VAL A 105 -5.36 2.33 -4.33
C VAL A 105 -6.65 3.07 -4.72
N PRO A 106 -7.84 2.47 -4.54
CA PRO A 106 -9.09 3.22 -4.65
C PRO A 106 -9.21 4.18 -3.47
N GLU A 107 -9.72 5.39 -3.71
CA GLU A 107 -10.05 6.34 -2.64
C GLU A 107 -11.53 6.70 -2.71
N ASN A 108 -12.27 6.34 -1.66
CA ASN A 108 -13.61 6.80 -1.43
C ASN A 108 -13.61 7.74 -0.20
N ARG A 109 -14.19 8.94 -0.34
CA ARG A 109 -14.20 9.94 0.73
C ARG A 109 -15.04 9.55 1.94
N GLU A 110 -16.00 8.69 1.75
CA GLU A 110 -16.93 8.23 2.81
C GLU A 110 -16.33 7.12 3.67
N GLU A 111 -15.32 6.40 3.17
CA GLU A 111 -14.66 5.30 3.88
C GLU A 111 -13.59 5.79 4.86
N VAL A 112 -13.49 5.14 6.01
CA VAL A 112 -12.44 5.42 7.01
C VAL A 112 -11.11 4.84 6.55
N THR A 113 -11.15 3.63 5.98
CA THR A 113 -10.04 2.93 5.34
C THR A 113 -10.46 2.50 3.94
N THR A 114 -9.51 2.06 3.11
CA THR A 114 -9.80 1.52 1.78
C THR A 114 -10.57 0.19 1.91
N GLU A 115 -11.76 0.12 1.32
CA GLU A 115 -12.58 -1.10 1.28
C GLU A 115 -12.68 -1.59 -0.17
N GLY A 116 -12.15 -2.80 -0.44
CA GLY A 116 -12.10 -3.38 -1.78
C GLY A 116 -10.88 -2.96 -2.59
N GLY A 117 -10.59 -3.72 -3.64
CA GLY A 117 -9.48 -3.50 -4.55
C GLY A 117 -9.76 -2.44 -5.62
N LEU A 118 -8.69 -1.96 -6.23
CA LEU A 118 -8.73 -1.03 -7.36
C LEU A 118 -9.36 -1.71 -8.60
N ASP A 119 -10.30 -1.04 -9.24
CA ASP A 119 -10.83 -1.49 -10.54
C ASP A 119 -9.87 -1.09 -11.68
N VAL A 120 -8.91 -1.95 -11.93
CA VAL A 120 -7.92 -1.77 -13.00
C VAL A 120 -8.55 -1.93 -14.38
N VAL A 121 -9.50 -2.85 -14.51
CA VAL A 121 -10.21 -3.11 -15.80
C VAL A 121 -10.99 -1.89 -16.23
N GLY A 122 -11.79 -1.33 -15.33
CA GLY A 122 -12.63 -0.17 -15.62
C GLY A 122 -11.85 1.14 -15.82
N ASN A 123 -10.63 1.22 -15.27
CA ASN A 123 -9.80 2.43 -15.33
C ASN A 123 -8.46 2.21 -16.08
N PHE A 124 -8.42 1.22 -16.98
CA PHE A 124 -7.18 0.69 -17.56
C PHE A 124 -6.27 1.77 -18.17
N GLU A 125 -6.80 2.61 -19.06
CA GLU A 125 -6.00 3.60 -19.79
C GLU A 125 -5.32 4.60 -18.83
N ARG A 126 -6.05 5.04 -17.81
CA ARG A 126 -5.52 5.95 -16.80
C ARG A 126 -4.44 5.30 -15.95
N ILE A 127 -4.70 4.09 -15.47
CA ILE A 127 -3.74 3.34 -14.64
C ILE A 127 -2.48 3.03 -15.44
N ALA A 128 -2.62 2.56 -16.67
CA ALA A 128 -1.48 2.27 -17.55
C ALA A 128 -0.62 3.53 -17.82
N ALA A 129 -1.24 4.70 -17.98
CA ALA A 129 -0.51 5.96 -18.16
C ALA A 129 0.29 6.34 -16.89
N ILE A 130 -0.28 6.14 -15.69
CA ILE A 130 0.42 6.40 -14.42
C ILE A 130 1.57 5.41 -14.24
N VAL A 131 1.33 4.12 -14.48
CA VAL A 131 2.37 3.08 -14.42
C VAL A 131 3.55 3.42 -15.33
N GLN A 132 3.26 3.85 -16.56
CA GLN A 132 4.32 4.25 -17.50
C GLN A 132 5.09 5.48 -17.00
N ALA A 133 4.40 6.51 -16.53
CA ALA A 133 5.05 7.73 -16.02
C ALA A 133 5.91 7.46 -14.78
N ALA A 134 5.45 6.58 -13.88
CA ALA A 134 6.23 6.14 -12.72
C ALA A 134 7.48 5.37 -13.16
N ALA A 135 7.33 4.43 -14.10
CA ALA A 135 8.45 3.66 -14.63
C ALA A 135 9.51 4.54 -15.31
N ASP A 136 9.09 5.56 -16.08
CA ASP A 136 10.00 6.54 -16.72
C ASP A 136 10.79 7.35 -15.68
N ALA A 137 10.24 7.50 -14.46
CA ALA A 137 10.90 8.16 -13.33
C ALA A 137 11.72 7.20 -12.44
N GLY A 138 11.73 5.90 -12.75
CA GLY A 138 12.42 4.88 -11.97
C GLY A 138 11.70 4.48 -10.68
N ILE A 139 10.38 4.70 -10.61
CA ILE A 139 9.52 4.35 -9.47
C ILE A 139 8.80 3.04 -9.78
N GLU A 140 8.91 2.06 -8.89
CA GLU A 140 8.15 0.81 -9.00
C GLU A 140 6.66 1.06 -8.76
N THR A 141 5.79 0.30 -9.44
CA THR A 141 4.34 0.45 -9.25
C THR A 141 3.70 -0.84 -8.81
N SER A 142 3.00 -0.79 -7.70
CA SER A 142 2.06 -1.81 -7.21
C SER A 142 0.62 -1.37 -7.48
N LEU A 143 -0.25 -2.33 -7.77
CA LEU A 143 -1.70 -2.10 -7.86
C LEU A 143 -2.40 -2.90 -6.76
N PHE A 144 -3.13 -2.20 -5.89
CA PHE A 144 -3.89 -2.79 -4.81
C PHE A 144 -5.20 -3.37 -5.33
N ILE A 145 -5.29 -4.68 -5.47
CA ILE A 145 -6.40 -5.34 -6.15
C ILE A 145 -7.01 -6.48 -5.33
N ASP A 146 -8.28 -6.77 -5.54
CA ASP A 146 -8.86 -8.04 -5.12
C ASP A 146 -8.24 -9.20 -5.93
N PRO A 147 -8.24 -10.43 -5.40
CA PRO A 147 -7.59 -11.59 -6.04
C PRO A 147 -8.36 -12.12 -7.26
N ASP A 148 -8.90 -11.22 -8.09
CA ASP A 148 -9.71 -11.53 -9.26
C ASP A 148 -8.85 -11.66 -10.52
N SER A 149 -9.12 -12.69 -11.31
CA SER A 149 -8.35 -13.02 -12.52
C SER A 149 -8.24 -11.87 -13.51
N ASP A 150 -9.33 -11.12 -13.69
CA ASP A 150 -9.40 -10.04 -14.67
C ASP A 150 -8.60 -8.81 -14.20
N GLN A 151 -8.62 -8.52 -12.88
CA GLN A 151 -7.82 -7.45 -12.29
C GLN A 151 -6.32 -7.78 -12.37
N ILE A 152 -5.95 -9.03 -12.10
CA ILE A 152 -4.56 -9.52 -12.22
C ILE A 152 -4.07 -9.42 -13.67
N ALA A 153 -4.87 -9.89 -14.63
CA ALA A 153 -4.51 -9.83 -16.05
C ALA A 153 -4.39 -8.38 -16.56
N ALA A 154 -5.28 -7.49 -16.11
CA ALA A 154 -5.22 -6.06 -16.43
C ALA A 154 -3.98 -5.41 -15.82
N SER A 155 -3.60 -5.75 -14.59
CA SER A 155 -2.39 -5.26 -13.93
C SER A 155 -1.12 -5.63 -14.69
N ALA A 156 -1.00 -6.88 -15.11
CA ALA A 156 0.12 -7.34 -15.94
C ALA A 156 0.15 -6.64 -17.31
N LYS A 157 -1.03 -6.45 -17.95
CA LYS A 157 -1.16 -5.72 -19.21
C LYS A 157 -0.76 -4.24 -19.07
N ALA A 158 -1.07 -3.61 -17.93
CA ALA A 158 -0.66 -2.24 -17.61
C ALA A 158 0.85 -2.14 -17.35
N LYS A 159 1.58 -3.26 -17.28
CA LYS A 159 3.00 -3.37 -16.97
C LYS A 159 3.36 -2.89 -15.56
N ALA A 160 2.46 -3.03 -14.60
CA ALA A 160 2.82 -2.88 -13.20
C ALA A 160 3.91 -3.89 -12.84
N SER A 161 4.83 -3.50 -11.97
CA SER A 161 5.89 -4.41 -11.49
C SER A 161 5.36 -5.34 -10.39
N HIS A 162 4.44 -4.83 -9.58
CA HIS A 162 3.88 -5.51 -8.42
C HIS A 162 2.36 -5.46 -8.43
N ILE A 163 1.75 -6.36 -7.70
CA ILE A 163 0.41 -6.20 -7.15
C ILE A 163 0.46 -6.35 -5.64
N GLU A 164 -0.50 -5.73 -4.97
CA GLU A 164 -0.80 -5.99 -3.57
C GLU A 164 -2.19 -6.61 -3.49
N LEU A 165 -2.25 -7.87 -3.06
CA LEU A 165 -3.51 -8.57 -2.87
C LEU A 165 -4.23 -8.01 -1.64
N HIS A 166 -5.44 -7.51 -1.83
CA HIS A 166 -6.32 -7.03 -0.77
C HIS A 166 -6.74 -8.18 0.13
N THR A 167 -6.24 -8.22 1.37
CA THR A 167 -6.55 -9.28 2.32
C THR A 167 -7.74 -8.96 3.24
N GLY A 168 -8.44 -7.85 3.02
CA GLY A 168 -9.53 -7.38 3.90
C GLY A 168 -10.69 -8.37 4.02
N ALA A 169 -11.14 -8.97 2.90
CA ALA A 169 -12.21 -9.97 2.94
C ALA A 169 -11.82 -11.18 3.81
N TYR A 170 -10.59 -11.68 3.65
CA TYR A 170 -10.04 -12.74 4.50
C TYR A 170 -9.94 -12.28 5.98
N ALA A 171 -9.45 -11.07 6.23
CA ALA A 171 -9.30 -10.55 7.59
C ALA A 171 -10.66 -10.43 8.30
N ASN A 172 -11.68 -9.96 7.60
CA ASN A 172 -13.06 -9.86 8.11
C ASN A 172 -13.67 -11.25 8.39
N ALA A 173 -13.38 -12.21 7.52
CA ALA A 173 -13.88 -13.59 7.67
C ALA A 173 -13.03 -14.44 8.64
N TYR A 174 -11.96 -13.91 9.23
CA TYR A 174 -10.97 -14.71 9.96
C TYR A 174 -11.54 -15.58 11.08
N TYR A 175 -12.55 -15.10 11.77
CA TYR A 175 -13.25 -15.84 12.84
C TYR A 175 -14.58 -16.43 12.38
N GLU A 176 -14.89 -16.36 11.08
CA GLU A 176 -16.12 -16.82 10.48
C GLU A 176 -15.93 -18.10 9.64
N SER A 177 -17.01 -18.71 9.21
CA SER A 177 -16.96 -19.94 8.37
C SER A 177 -16.37 -19.70 6.98
N GLY A 178 -16.39 -18.45 6.46
CA GLY A 178 -15.86 -18.08 5.15
C GLY A 178 -14.34 -17.97 5.07
N ARG A 179 -13.62 -18.04 6.20
CA ARG A 179 -12.15 -17.87 6.25
C ARG A 179 -11.40 -18.72 5.22
N SER A 180 -11.71 -20.01 5.16
CA SER A 180 -10.97 -20.94 4.28
C SER A 180 -11.22 -20.64 2.80
N GLU A 181 -12.40 -20.17 2.45
CA GLU A 181 -12.76 -19.77 1.08
C GLU A 181 -12.00 -18.50 0.68
N GLU A 182 -12.01 -17.47 1.53
CA GLU A 182 -11.29 -16.24 1.26
C GLU A 182 -9.77 -16.44 1.21
N PHE A 183 -9.23 -17.30 2.08
CA PHE A 183 -7.81 -17.65 1.99
C PHE A 183 -7.47 -18.41 0.70
N ALA A 184 -8.32 -19.32 0.25
CA ALA A 184 -8.13 -20.05 -1.01
C ALA A 184 -8.15 -19.10 -2.22
N ARG A 185 -9.00 -18.07 -2.21
CA ARG A 185 -8.99 -16.99 -3.24
C ARG A 185 -7.65 -16.24 -3.28
N LEU A 186 -7.08 -15.90 -2.11
CA LEU A 186 -5.76 -15.27 -2.04
C LEU A 186 -4.66 -16.17 -2.59
N VAL A 187 -4.69 -17.48 -2.27
CA VAL A 187 -3.72 -18.46 -2.81
C VAL A 187 -3.81 -18.52 -4.33
N GLU A 188 -5.02 -18.65 -4.89
CA GLU A 188 -5.23 -18.70 -6.34
C GLU A 188 -4.79 -17.39 -7.01
N GLY A 189 -5.12 -16.24 -6.43
CA GLY A 189 -4.71 -14.93 -6.91
C GLY A 189 -3.18 -14.78 -6.92
N SER A 190 -2.50 -15.22 -5.87
CA SER A 190 -1.04 -15.21 -5.78
C SER A 190 -0.37 -16.05 -6.87
N GLU A 191 -0.83 -17.28 -7.07
CA GLU A 191 -0.33 -18.17 -8.14
C GLU A 191 -0.54 -17.55 -9.54
N ARG A 192 -1.71 -16.97 -9.79
CA ARG A 192 -2.04 -16.32 -11.06
C ARG A 192 -1.17 -15.10 -11.32
N ALA A 193 -0.98 -14.26 -10.31
CA ALA A 193 -0.17 -13.06 -10.41
C ALA A 193 1.30 -13.39 -10.70
N HIS A 194 1.85 -14.37 -9.98
CA HIS A 194 3.20 -14.85 -10.24
C HIS A 194 3.35 -15.41 -11.66
N ALA A 195 2.39 -16.22 -12.10
CA ALA A 195 2.38 -16.78 -13.47
C ALA A 195 2.28 -15.68 -14.55
N ALA A 196 1.65 -14.54 -14.24
CA ALA A 196 1.59 -13.37 -15.10
C ALA A 196 2.86 -12.50 -15.07
N GLY A 197 3.88 -12.85 -14.26
CA GLY A 197 5.15 -12.15 -14.13
C GLY A 197 5.13 -10.98 -13.16
N LEU A 198 4.10 -10.87 -12.31
CA LEU A 198 3.98 -9.84 -11.29
C LEU A 198 4.66 -10.30 -9.98
N ILE A 199 5.26 -9.36 -9.27
CA ILE A 199 5.70 -9.59 -7.88
C ILE A 199 4.49 -9.45 -6.98
N VAL A 200 4.33 -10.41 -6.05
CA VAL A 200 3.13 -10.51 -5.21
C VAL A 200 3.41 -9.96 -3.82
N ASN A 201 2.70 -8.90 -3.46
CA ASN A 201 2.58 -8.40 -2.11
C ASN A 201 1.16 -8.66 -1.59
N ALA A 202 0.96 -8.56 -0.27
CA ALA A 202 -0.35 -8.71 0.35
C ALA A 202 -0.47 -7.76 1.55
N GLY A 203 -1.61 -7.10 1.66
CA GLY A 203 -1.84 -6.11 2.72
C GLY A 203 -3.30 -5.88 3.03
N HIS A 204 -3.52 -5.05 4.02
CA HIS A 204 -4.81 -4.61 4.54
C HIS A 204 -5.50 -5.61 5.49
N GLY A 205 -5.74 -5.18 6.73
CA GLY A 205 -6.38 -6.01 7.76
C GLY A 205 -5.49 -7.08 8.41
N ILE A 206 -4.19 -7.10 8.07
CA ILE A 206 -3.23 -8.03 8.67
C ILE A 206 -2.93 -7.62 10.12
N ASN A 207 -2.88 -8.60 11.00
CA ASN A 207 -2.56 -8.43 12.42
C ASN A 207 -1.73 -9.60 12.96
N TYR A 208 -1.30 -9.53 14.23
CA TYR A 208 -0.45 -10.55 14.87
C TYR A 208 -1.06 -11.96 14.91
N VAL A 209 -2.37 -12.11 14.68
CA VAL A 209 -3.04 -13.42 14.70
C VAL A 209 -3.07 -14.01 13.31
N ASN A 210 -3.60 -13.27 12.32
CA ASN A 210 -3.84 -13.76 10.97
C ASN A 210 -2.59 -13.78 10.08
N ILE A 211 -1.54 -12.99 10.39
CA ILE A 211 -0.26 -13.00 9.66
C ILE A 211 0.36 -14.40 9.57
N LYS A 212 0.11 -15.27 10.55
CA LYS A 212 0.65 -16.64 10.55
C LYS A 212 0.20 -17.46 9.35
N GLU A 213 -0.99 -17.18 8.83
CA GLU A 213 -1.55 -17.82 7.65
C GLU A 213 -1.20 -17.03 6.38
N VAL A 214 -1.33 -15.69 6.39
CA VAL A 214 -1.00 -14.84 5.25
C VAL A 214 0.43 -15.08 4.76
N ARG A 215 1.40 -15.19 5.65
CA ARG A 215 2.80 -15.47 5.30
C ARG A 215 3.02 -16.83 4.60
N THR A 216 2.00 -17.68 4.51
CA THR A 216 2.07 -18.96 3.79
C THR A 216 1.56 -18.86 2.35
N LEU A 217 1.13 -17.67 1.92
CA LEU A 217 0.75 -17.44 0.53
C LEU A 217 1.93 -17.80 -0.39
N PRO A 218 1.67 -18.52 -1.49
CA PRO A 218 2.72 -18.82 -2.45
C PRO A 218 3.25 -17.54 -3.07
N HIS A 219 4.56 -17.49 -3.37
CA HIS A 219 5.23 -16.37 -4.03
C HIS A 219 5.14 -15.01 -3.33
N LEU A 220 4.69 -14.96 -2.07
CA LEU A 220 4.61 -13.72 -1.30
C LEU A 220 6.00 -13.09 -1.14
N ASN A 221 6.11 -11.82 -1.54
CA ASN A 221 7.33 -11.02 -1.46
C ASN A 221 7.32 -10.11 -0.23
N GLU A 222 6.17 -9.42 0.03
CA GLU A 222 6.01 -8.46 1.11
C GLU A 222 4.62 -8.52 1.73
#